data_435ec16fe040a43b78100bdc4493d004
#
_entry.id   435ec16fe040a43b78100bdc4493d004
#
_cell.length_a   1.000
_cell.length_b   1.000
_cell.length_c   1.000
_cell.angle_alpha   90.00
_cell.angle_beta   90.00
_cell.angle_gamma   90.00
#
_symmetry.space_group_name_H-M   'P 1'
#
loop_
_entity.id
_entity.type
_entity.pdbx_description
1 polymer ?
#
loop_
_entity_poly.entity_id
_entity_poly.type
_entity_poly.pdbx_seq_one_letter_code
_entity_poly.pdbx_strand_id
1 'polypeptide(L)'
;MILVSQAVKDDIKENEYIFRHLDNVKVKGKEHPVPIYAVDKGLDDFNSNYREYYDKAFALYQKGVWNLAREYYQKALDECESDKAAALMVERCDEFILRPPENWDGAIAYNTK
;
A
#
# COMPACT_ATOMS: atom_id res chain seq x y z
N MET A 1 -3.23 9.77 7.88
CA MET A 1 -3.56 8.76 6.84
C MET A 1 -4.97 8.24 7.08
N ILE A 2 -5.77 8.26 6.05
CA ILE A 2 -7.13 7.72 6.08
C ILE A 2 -7.18 6.56 5.09
N LEU A 3 -7.84 5.47 5.46
CA LEU A 3 -8.01 4.32 4.57
C LEU A 3 -9.40 4.36 3.94
N VAL A 4 -9.46 4.18 2.62
CA VAL A 4 -10.72 4.21 1.88
C VAL A 4 -10.79 3.06 0.88
N SER A 5 -12.03 2.69 0.52
CA SER A 5 -12.29 1.71 -0.53
C SER A 5 -12.25 2.38 -1.90
N GLN A 6 -12.30 1.57 -2.96
CA GLN A 6 -12.37 2.08 -4.33
C GLN A 6 -13.58 2.97 -4.54
N ALA A 7 -14.75 2.60 -4.00
CA ALA A 7 -15.97 3.38 -4.15
C ALA A 7 -15.82 4.77 -3.53
N VAL A 8 -15.21 4.86 -2.35
CA VAL A 8 -14.97 6.14 -1.68
C VAL A 8 -13.93 6.95 -2.45
N LYS A 9 -12.87 6.30 -2.94
CA LYS A 9 -11.84 6.96 -3.75
C LYS A 9 -12.47 7.63 -4.98
N ASP A 10 -13.39 6.95 -5.65
CA ASP A 10 -14.02 7.45 -6.85
C ASP A 10 -14.90 8.68 -6.59
N ASP A 11 -15.42 8.82 -5.37
CA ASP A 11 -16.25 9.96 -4.96
C ASP A 11 -15.44 11.18 -4.53
N ILE A 12 -14.15 11.03 -4.24
CA ILE A 12 -13.30 12.13 -3.79
C ILE A 12 -12.68 12.83 -5.00
N LYS A 13 -12.75 14.17 -4.99
CA LYS A 13 -12.10 14.97 -6.04
C LYS A 13 -10.59 14.90 -5.84
N GLU A 14 -9.89 14.44 -6.86
CA GLU A 14 -8.49 14.07 -6.79
C GLU A 14 -7.48 15.21 -6.67
N ASN A 15 -7.91 16.46 -6.91
CA ASN A 15 -6.97 17.58 -7.03
C ASN A 15 -6.26 17.95 -5.72
N GLU A 16 -6.80 17.58 -4.57
CA GLU A 16 -6.27 17.97 -3.28
C GLU A 16 -5.67 16.81 -2.49
N TYR A 17 -5.81 15.58 -3.00
CA TYR A 17 -5.44 14.38 -2.25
C TYR A 17 -4.55 13.47 -3.06
N ILE A 18 -3.67 12.76 -2.37
CA ILE A 18 -2.89 11.68 -2.97
C ILE A 18 -3.46 10.35 -2.51
N PHE A 19 -3.69 9.45 -3.47
CA PHE A 19 -4.17 8.09 -3.21
C PHE A 19 -3.05 7.11 -3.48
N ARG A 20 -2.85 6.17 -2.56
CA ARG A 20 -1.84 5.12 -2.72
C ARG A 20 -2.50 3.78 -2.48
N HIS A 21 -2.36 2.88 -3.42
CA HIS A 21 -2.89 1.53 -3.26
C HIS A 21 -2.08 0.85 -2.15
N LEU A 22 -2.73 0.56 -1.02
CA LEU A 22 -2.07 0.00 0.15
C LEU A 22 -2.12 -1.51 0.14
N ASP A 23 -3.29 -2.05 -0.18
CA ASP A 23 -3.54 -3.48 -0.10
C ASP A 23 -4.74 -3.90 -0.92
N ASN A 24 -4.82 -5.20 -1.16
CA ASN A 24 -6.03 -5.86 -1.60
C ASN A 24 -6.43 -6.81 -0.48
N VAL A 25 -7.68 -6.73 -0.03
CA VAL A 25 -8.15 -7.47 1.15
C VAL A 25 -9.24 -8.44 0.75
N LYS A 26 -9.07 -9.70 1.13
CA LYS A 26 -10.10 -10.72 0.95
C LYS A 26 -11.13 -10.58 2.07
N VAL A 27 -12.36 -10.30 1.68
CA VAL A 27 -13.46 -10.12 2.61
C VAL A 27 -14.39 -11.32 2.50
N LYS A 28 -14.82 -11.86 3.64
CA LYS A 28 -15.74 -12.98 3.70
C LYS A 28 -17.03 -12.65 2.95
N GLY A 29 -17.43 -13.53 2.04
CA GLY A 29 -18.65 -13.35 1.25
C GLY A 29 -18.46 -12.58 -0.05
N LYS A 30 -17.26 -12.11 -0.35
CA LYS A 30 -16.98 -11.45 -1.63
C LYS A 30 -16.09 -12.33 -2.50
N GLU A 31 -16.40 -12.37 -3.80
CA GLU A 31 -15.63 -13.18 -4.77
C GLU A 31 -14.25 -12.61 -5.05
N HIS A 32 -14.14 -11.30 -5.05
CA HIS A 32 -12.90 -10.61 -5.43
C HIS A 32 -12.34 -9.84 -4.27
N PRO A 33 -10.99 -9.74 -4.18
CA PRO A 33 -10.36 -8.88 -3.18
C PRO A 33 -10.81 -7.44 -3.34
N VAL A 34 -10.89 -6.72 -2.23
CA VAL A 34 -11.28 -5.31 -2.20
C VAL A 34 -10.02 -4.46 -2.10
N PRO A 35 -9.77 -3.55 -3.07
CA PRO A 35 -8.64 -2.63 -2.98
C PRO A 35 -8.85 -1.63 -1.84
N ILE A 36 -7.79 -1.40 -1.07
CA ILE A 36 -7.77 -0.41 0.01
C ILE A 36 -6.72 0.63 -0.33
N TYR A 37 -7.10 1.90 -0.21
CA TYR A 37 -6.22 3.03 -0.52
C TYR A 37 -5.96 3.84 0.73
N ALA A 38 -4.72 4.32 0.86
CA ALA A 38 -4.37 5.34 1.82
C ALA A 38 -4.55 6.70 1.16
N VAL A 39 -5.16 7.64 1.88
CA VAL A 39 -5.46 8.98 1.37
C VAL A 39 -4.81 10.00 2.29
N ASP A 40 -4.08 10.93 1.70
CA ASP A 40 -3.54 12.09 2.39
C ASP A 40 -3.67 13.30 1.49
N LYS A 41 -3.55 14.50 2.08
CA LYS A 41 -3.50 15.71 1.27
C LYS A 41 -2.25 15.70 0.41
N GLY A 42 -2.39 16.15 -0.83
CA GLY A 42 -1.26 16.25 -1.73
C GLY A 42 -0.27 17.29 -1.22
N LEU A 43 0.85 16.82 -0.68
CA LEU A 43 1.93 17.67 -0.21
C LEU A 43 3.07 17.64 -1.23
N ASP A 44 3.91 18.70 -1.21
CA ASP A 44 5.06 18.78 -2.10
C ASP A 44 6.02 17.60 -1.93
N ASP A 45 6.06 17.01 -0.73
CA ASP A 45 6.89 15.84 -0.44
C ASP A 45 6.47 14.60 -1.22
N PHE A 46 5.22 14.54 -1.68
CA PHE A 46 4.75 13.45 -2.54
C PHE A 46 5.13 13.74 -4.01
N ASN A 47 6.41 13.90 -4.24
CA ASN A 47 6.96 14.24 -5.56
C ASN A 47 6.96 13.04 -6.51
N SER A 48 7.46 13.24 -7.74
CA SER A 48 7.49 12.17 -8.74
C SER A 48 8.38 11.01 -8.33
N ASN A 49 9.47 11.26 -7.62
CA ASN A 49 10.35 10.20 -7.11
C ASN A 49 9.62 9.33 -6.10
N TYR A 50 8.91 9.96 -5.15
CA TYR A 50 8.09 9.24 -4.18
C TYR A 50 7.11 8.32 -4.89
N ARG A 51 6.37 8.85 -5.87
CA ARG A 51 5.34 8.08 -6.58
C ARG A 51 5.94 6.92 -7.34
N GLU A 52 7.05 7.13 -8.00
CA GLU A 52 7.75 6.07 -8.73
C GLU A 52 8.21 4.96 -7.79
N TYR A 53 8.83 5.32 -6.67
CA TYR A 53 9.29 4.34 -5.69
C TYR A 53 8.13 3.57 -5.08
N TYR A 54 7.05 4.27 -4.71
CA TYR A 54 5.89 3.63 -4.12
C TYR A 54 5.23 2.64 -5.09
N ASP A 55 5.05 3.05 -6.34
CA ASP A 55 4.43 2.20 -7.35
C ASP A 55 5.26 0.94 -7.63
N LYS A 56 6.57 1.08 -7.71
CA LYS A 56 7.46 -0.07 -7.86
C LYS A 56 7.40 -1.00 -6.66
N ALA A 57 7.40 -0.42 -5.46
CA ALA A 57 7.30 -1.18 -4.23
C ALA A 57 6.01 -1.99 -4.19
N PHE A 58 4.89 -1.37 -4.53
CA PHE A 58 3.60 -2.03 -4.52
C PHE A 58 3.54 -3.19 -5.51
N ALA A 59 4.05 -2.99 -6.73
CA ALA A 59 4.10 -4.05 -7.73
C ALA A 59 4.90 -5.26 -7.24
N LEU A 60 6.04 -5.01 -6.62
CA LEU A 60 6.89 -6.06 -6.06
C LEU A 60 6.22 -6.75 -4.87
N TYR A 61 5.57 -5.97 -4.02
CA TYR A 61 4.82 -6.47 -2.88
C TYR A 61 3.74 -7.46 -3.34
N GLN A 62 2.97 -7.09 -4.35
CA GLN A 62 1.94 -7.97 -4.88
C GLN A 62 2.49 -9.27 -5.43
N LYS A 63 3.70 -9.24 -5.98
CA LYS A 63 4.37 -10.43 -6.53
C LYS A 63 5.05 -11.28 -5.46
N GLY A 64 5.08 -10.81 -4.21
CA GLY A 64 5.74 -11.52 -3.14
C GLY A 64 7.25 -11.33 -3.07
N VAL A 65 7.78 -10.30 -3.75
CA VAL A 65 9.21 -9.98 -3.72
C VAL A 65 9.46 -9.01 -2.57
N TRP A 66 9.42 -9.53 -1.36
CA TRP A 66 9.37 -8.71 -0.13
C TRP A 66 10.64 -7.88 0.10
N ASN A 67 11.81 -8.46 -0.12
CA ASN A 67 13.08 -7.77 0.11
C ASN A 67 13.19 -6.51 -0.74
N LEU A 68 12.90 -6.64 -2.02
CA LEU A 68 13.02 -5.52 -2.95
C LEU A 68 11.88 -4.52 -2.77
N ALA A 69 10.67 -5.02 -2.49
CA ALA A 69 9.53 -4.15 -2.17
C ALA A 69 9.88 -3.27 -0.97
N ARG A 70 10.46 -3.85 0.09
CA ARG A 70 10.86 -3.10 1.27
C ARG A 70 11.84 -1.99 0.92
N GLU A 71 12.82 -2.27 0.06
CA GLU A 71 13.80 -1.25 -0.34
C GLU A 71 13.12 -0.05 -1.02
N TYR A 72 12.17 -0.32 -1.92
CA TYR A 72 11.47 0.76 -2.62
C TYR A 72 10.50 1.51 -1.71
N TYR A 73 9.82 0.81 -0.79
CA TYR A 73 9.01 1.49 0.21
C TYR A 73 9.87 2.39 1.10
N GLN A 74 11.07 1.94 1.46
CA GLN A 74 11.98 2.76 2.25
C GLN A 74 12.44 3.99 1.47
N LYS A 75 12.72 3.84 0.17
CA LYS A 75 13.07 4.99 -0.67
C LYS A 75 11.92 5.99 -0.76
N ALA A 76 10.69 5.52 -0.89
CA ALA A 76 9.52 6.39 -0.87
C ALA A 76 9.40 7.11 0.47
N LEU A 77 9.61 6.40 1.58
CA LEU A 77 9.58 6.98 2.92
C LEU A 77 10.67 8.02 3.09
N ASP A 78 11.86 7.80 2.54
CA ASP A 78 12.95 8.77 2.60
C ASP A 78 12.60 10.07 1.85
N GLU A 79 11.80 9.99 0.81
CA GLU A 79 11.32 11.18 0.10
C GLU A 79 10.24 11.93 0.88
N CYS A 80 9.46 11.23 1.68
CA CYS A 80 8.41 11.82 2.51
C CYS A 80 8.38 11.12 3.86
N GLU A 81 9.22 11.57 4.77
CA GLU A 81 9.44 10.91 6.07
C GLU A 81 8.19 10.81 6.94
N SER A 82 7.23 11.71 6.74
CA SER A 82 5.98 11.70 7.51
C SER A 82 4.93 10.75 6.95
N ASP A 83 5.22 10.07 5.84
CA ASP A 83 4.23 9.19 5.21
C ASP A 83 4.03 7.90 5.99
N LYS A 84 2.87 7.79 6.64
CA LYS A 84 2.52 6.61 7.42
C LYS A 84 2.25 5.38 6.56
N ALA A 85 1.80 5.58 5.32
CA ALA A 85 1.52 4.46 4.42
C ALA A 85 2.80 3.72 4.05
N ALA A 86 3.84 4.44 3.61
CA ALA A 86 5.12 3.82 3.28
C ALA A 86 5.76 3.18 4.52
N ALA A 87 5.69 3.85 5.68
CA ALA A 87 6.22 3.30 6.93
C ALA A 87 5.52 1.99 7.30
N LEU A 88 4.21 1.94 7.18
CA LEU A 88 3.43 0.73 7.45
C LEU A 88 3.85 -0.41 6.52
N MET A 89 4.08 -0.10 5.24
CA MET A 89 4.43 -1.14 4.27
C MET A 89 5.86 -1.63 4.45
N VAL A 90 6.78 -0.81 4.93
CA VAL A 90 8.12 -1.28 5.32
C VAL A 90 7.99 -2.32 6.43
N GLU A 91 7.21 -2.02 7.46
CA GLU A 91 6.98 -2.97 8.56
C GLU A 91 6.33 -4.25 8.08
N ARG A 92 5.37 -4.16 7.18
CA ARG A 92 4.70 -5.35 6.64
C ARG A 92 5.64 -6.21 5.81
N CYS A 93 6.49 -5.59 5.00
CA CYS A 93 7.50 -6.35 4.26
C CYS A 93 8.47 -7.06 5.21
N ASP A 94 8.89 -6.39 6.27
CA ASP A 94 9.75 -7.02 7.29
C ASP A 94 9.07 -8.24 7.90
N GLU A 95 7.80 -8.15 8.22
CA GLU A 95 7.03 -9.27 8.75
C GLU A 95 6.94 -10.42 7.75
N PHE A 96 6.67 -10.11 6.48
CA PHE A 96 6.55 -11.14 5.43
C PHE A 96 7.89 -11.76 5.05
N ILE A 97 9.00 -11.03 5.18
CA ILE A 97 10.34 -11.60 5.02
C ILE A 97 10.59 -12.64 6.10
N LEU A 98 10.19 -12.32 7.33
CA LEU A 98 10.38 -13.21 8.47
C LEU A 98 9.41 -14.40 8.44
N ARG A 99 8.16 -14.15 8.07
CA ARG A 99 7.09 -15.14 8.01
C ARG A 99 6.29 -14.98 6.73
N PRO A 100 6.75 -15.54 5.62
CA PRO A 100 6.05 -15.40 4.35
C PRO A 100 4.63 -15.97 4.43
N PRO A 101 3.63 -15.25 3.91
CA PRO A 101 2.27 -15.82 3.85
C PRO A 101 2.21 -17.01 2.91
N GLU A 102 1.42 -18.02 3.28
CA GLU A 102 1.21 -19.18 2.43
C GLU A 102 0.26 -18.83 1.28
N ASN A 103 0.55 -19.39 0.11
CA ASN A 103 -0.31 -19.23 -1.07
C ASN A 103 -0.60 -17.77 -1.41
N TRP A 104 0.46 -16.96 -1.38
CA TRP A 104 0.32 -15.53 -1.66
C TRP A 104 -0.18 -15.28 -3.08
N ASP A 105 -1.28 -14.55 -3.21
CA ASP A 105 -1.90 -14.21 -4.48
C ASP A 105 -2.06 -12.70 -4.68
N GLY A 106 -1.34 -11.90 -3.88
CA GLY A 106 -1.40 -10.44 -3.96
C GLY A 106 -2.44 -9.82 -3.04
N ALA A 107 -3.15 -10.60 -2.25
CA ALA A 107 -4.19 -10.10 -1.36
C ALA A 107 -4.05 -10.69 0.04
N ILE A 108 -4.39 -9.88 1.03
CA ILE A 108 -4.38 -10.28 2.43
C ILE A 108 -5.73 -10.83 2.83
N ALA A 109 -5.74 -11.99 3.49
CA ALA A 109 -6.95 -12.52 4.09
C ALA A 109 -7.19 -11.85 5.44
N TYR A 110 -8.35 -11.26 5.60
CA TYR A 110 -8.74 -10.67 6.88
C TYR A 110 -9.44 -11.74 7.70
N ASN A 111 -8.71 -12.28 8.65
CA ASN A 111 -9.30 -13.23 9.59
C ASN A 111 -9.73 -12.46 10.83
N THR A 112 -10.98 -12.05 10.84
CA THR A 112 -11.60 -11.58 12.07
C THR A 112 -12.02 -12.81 12.87
N LYS A 113 -11.33 -13.06 13.90
CA LYS A 113 -11.86 -13.98 14.88
C LYS A 113 -12.80 -13.26 15.80
#